data_bf12479c90501952e14c2402bc849d53
#
_entry.id   bf12479c90501952e14c2402bc849d53
#
_cell.length_a   1.000
_cell.length_b   1.000
_cell.length_c   1.000
_cell.angle_alpha   90.00
_cell.angle_beta   90.00
_cell.angle_gamma   90.00
#
_symmetry.space_group_name_H-M   'P 1'
#
loop_
_entity.id
_entity.type
_entity.pdbx_description
1 polymer ?
#
loop_
_entity_poly.entity_id
_entity_poly.type
_entity_poly.pdbx_seq_one_letter_code
_entity_poly.pdbx_strand_id
1 'polypeptide(L)'
;MSADESVKMSRKLIIILGPTAVGKTDYSIETALRYGSPVISCDSRQIYREMSIGTAVPSKEQLDAVKHYFIHSHTVTELYTAGKYELEALELINDLFGQGHETLVMAGGSGFYVDALVNGLDEFPEADQQLRKELTDRLREEGVDSLRQELRRLDPESYATIDIANGQRVVRALEVCIMTGRPFSSFKTSPNRKRDFEIEKIGLTRPREVLYDRINRRVLQMIDDGLVEEVRSLTQYRDLSALKTVGYKEIFDWFDYQNGLVTDEGWGPTSPGDGPVTTLDRAVELIQRNTRHYAKRQLSYWGRDKDIKWLEL
;
A
#
# COMPACT_ATOMS: atom_id res chain seq x y z
N MET A 1 -26.26 25.62 -40.55
CA MET A 1 -24.93 25.46 -39.99
C MET A 1 -25.07 25.69 -38.49
N SER A 2 -25.33 24.63 -37.72
CA SER A 2 -25.33 24.67 -36.26
C SER A 2 -24.06 23.95 -35.82
N ALA A 3 -23.08 24.70 -35.36
CA ALA A 3 -21.93 24.14 -34.67
C ALA A 3 -22.43 23.59 -33.33
N ASP A 4 -22.46 22.30 -33.24
CA ASP A 4 -22.64 21.58 -31.99
C ASP A 4 -21.31 21.71 -31.20
N GLU A 5 -21.14 22.85 -30.53
CA GLU A 5 -20.14 22.97 -29.48
C GLU A 5 -20.63 22.13 -28.30
N SER A 6 -20.42 20.81 -28.38
CA SER A 6 -20.48 19.96 -27.20
C SER A 6 -19.45 20.48 -26.20
N VAL A 7 -19.94 21.22 -25.20
CA VAL A 7 -19.13 21.60 -24.01
C VAL A 7 -18.55 20.30 -23.46
N LYS A 8 -17.29 20.06 -23.77
CA LYS A 8 -16.54 18.91 -23.27
C LYS A 8 -16.44 19.10 -21.76
N MET A 9 -17.37 18.51 -21.00
CA MET A 9 -17.36 18.59 -19.54
C MET A 9 -15.98 18.16 -19.07
N SER A 10 -15.31 19.03 -18.34
CA SER A 10 -13.96 18.82 -17.84
C SER A 10 -14.01 17.73 -16.77
N ARG A 11 -13.64 16.50 -17.15
CA ARG A 11 -13.53 15.34 -16.22
C ARG A 11 -12.31 15.56 -15.33
N LYS A 12 -12.49 15.48 -14.00
CA LYS A 12 -11.42 15.73 -13.04
C LYS A 12 -11.38 14.67 -11.95
N LEU A 13 -10.18 14.19 -11.64
CA LEU A 13 -9.89 13.33 -10.49
C LEU A 13 -9.04 14.09 -9.48
N ILE A 14 -9.57 14.33 -8.27
CA ILE A 14 -8.83 14.87 -7.15
C ILE A 14 -8.29 13.70 -6.33
N ILE A 15 -6.96 13.63 -6.18
CA ILE A 15 -6.29 12.56 -5.41
C ILE A 15 -5.76 13.16 -4.11
N ILE A 16 -6.31 12.71 -2.98
CA ILE A 16 -5.94 13.14 -1.63
C ILE A 16 -4.92 12.16 -1.06
N LEU A 17 -3.70 12.64 -0.87
CA LEU A 17 -2.52 11.89 -0.48
C LEU A 17 -2.04 12.31 0.91
N GLY A 18 -1.17 11.52 1.49
CA GLY A 18 -0.50 11.87 2.74
C GLY A 18 -0.25 10.67 3.65
N PRO A 19 0.48 10.85 4.74
CA PRO A 19 0.84 9.79 5.65
C PRO A 19 -0.38 9.23 6.40
N THR A 20 -0.23 8.03 6.93
CA THR A 20 -1.25 7.46 7.84
C THR A 20 -1.48 8.41 9.02
N ALA A 21 -2.71 8.44 9.55
CA ALA A 21 -3.15 9.30 10.65
C ALA A 21 -3.15 10.83 10.40
N VAL A 22 -2.86 11.31 9.18
CA VAL A 22 -2.87 12.74 8.86
C VAL A 22 -4.27 13.37 8.88
N GLY A 23 -5.33 12.61 8.56
CA GLY A 23 -6.72 13.08 8.46
C GLY A 23 -7.31 12.98 7.05
N LYS A 24 -6.76 12.10 6.19
CA LYS A 24 -7.25 11.92 4.81
C LYS A 24 -8.73 11.59 4.72
N THR A 25 -9.22 10.71 5.60
CA THR A 25 -10.62 10.23 5.56
C THR A 25 -11.58 11.39 5.69
N ASP A 26 -11.47 12.21 6.73
CA ASP A 26 -12.37 13.35 6.97
C ASP A 26 -12.29 14.36 5.82
N TYR A 27 -11.08 14.70 5.40
CA TYR A 27 -10.86 15.63 4.29
C TYR A 27 -11.42 15.11 2.95
N SER A 28 -11.31 13.79 2.70
CA SER A 28 -11.85 13.17 1.48
C SER A 28 -13.38 13.16 1.48
N ILE A 29 -14.01 12.90 2.62
CA ILE A 29 -15.46 12.93 2.78
C ILE A 29 -15.99 14.36 2.56
N GLU A 30 -15.38 15.36 3.20
CA GLU A 30 -15.75 16.77 3.00
C GLU A 30 -15.62 17.17 1.52
N THR A 31 -14.52 16.79 0.88
CA THR A 31 -14.30 17.07 -0.54
C THR A 31 -15.31 16.35 -1.42
N ALA A 32 -15.60 15.09 -1.14
CA ALA A 32 -16.56 14.29 -1.89
C ALA A 32 -17.98 14.86 -1.79
N LEU A 33 -18.41 15.27 -0.59
CA LEU A 33 -19.70 15.94 -0.39
C LEU A 33 -19.80 17.25 -1.19
N ARG A 34 -18.73 18.04 -1.24
CA ARG A 34 -18.68 19.31 -2.01
C ARG A 34 -18.89 19.11 -3.50
N TYR A 35 -18.38 18.02 -4.07
CA TYR A 35 -18.46 17.74 -5.50
C TYR A 35 -19.54 16.71 -5.87
N GLY A 36 -20.34 16.23 -4.92
CA GLY A 36 -21.31 15.16 -5.16
C GLY A 36 -20.65 13.86 -5.67
N SER A 37 -19.43 13.58 -5.22
CA SER A 37 -18.61 12.45 -5.64
C SER A 37 -18.65 11.32 -4.60
N PRO A 38 -18.55 10.06 -4.99
CA PRO A 38 -18.09 9.02 -4.08
C PRO A 38 -16.60 9.18 -3.76
N VAL A 39 -16.11 8.45 -2.74
CA VAL A 39 -14.68 8.31 -2.46
C VAL A 39 -14.17 6.99 -3.04
N ILE A 40 -13.09 7.07 -3.81
CA ILE A 40 -12.37 5.91 -4.36
C ILE A 40 -11.14 5.68 -3.48
N SER A 41 -11.11 4.59 -2.69
CA SER A 41 -9.96 4.29 -1.85
C SER A 41 -8.78 3.80 -2.68
N CYS A 42 -7.58 4.36 -2.45
CA CYS A 42 -6.32 3.84 -2.96
C CYS A 42 -5.43 3.33 -1.81
N ASP A 43 -6.04 2.64 -0.84
CA ASP A 43 -5.31 1.95 0.22
C ASP A 43 -5.25 0.45 -0.06
N SER A 44 -4.02 -0.10 -0.13
CA SER A 44 -3.76 -1.49 -0.49
C SER A 44 -4.07 -2.50 0.64
N ARG A 45 -4.59 -2.04 1.77
CA ARG A 45 -4.95 -2.89 2.91
C ARG A 45 -6.44 -2.79 3.26
N GLN A 46 -7.05 -1.61 3.20
CA GLN A 46 -8.47 -1.42 3.45
C GLN A 46 -9.38 -2.14 2.44
N ILE A 47 -8.80 -2.59 1.34
CA ILE A 47 -9.52 -3.35 0.31
C ILE A 47 -9.97 -4.74 0.80
N TYR A 48 -9.32 -5.30 1.81
CA TYR A 48 -9.58 -6.65 2.32
C TYR A 48 -10.68 -6.66 3.38
N ARG A 49 -11.68 -7.54 3.21
CA ARG A 49 -12.87 -7.65 4.08
C ARG A 49 -12.53 -8.04 5.51
N GLU A 50 -11.52 -8.85 5.67
CA GLU A 50 -11.11 -9.43 6.95
C GLU A 50 -10.21 -8.50 7.77
N MET A 51 -9.80 -7.36 7.20
CA MET A 51 -8.82 -6.45 7.79
C MET A 51 -9.44 -5.06 8.01
N SER A 52 -10.08 -4.85 9.14
CA SER A 52 -10.81 -3.61 9.46
C SER A 52 -10.06 -2.72 10.43
N ILE A 53 -9.77 -3.24 11.64
CA ILE A 53 -9.22 -2.47 12.74
C ILE A 53 -7.77 -2.07 12.43
N GLY A 54 -6.92 -3.05 12.13
CA GLY A 54 -5.50 -2.82 11.87
C GLY A 54 -5.21 -1.99 10.62
N THR A 55 -6.16 -1.88 9.71
CA THR A 55 -6.06 -1.04 8.50
C THR A 55 -6.73 0.32 8.66
N ALA A 56 -7.41 0.53 9.79
CA ALA A 56 -8.21 1.73 10.08
C ALA A 56 -9.19 2.08 8.95
N VAL A 57 -10.01 1.14 8.59
CA VAL A 57 -11.15 1.36 7.70
C VAL A 57 -12.00 2.51 8.26
N PRO A 58 -12.59 3.37 7.41
CA PRO A 58 -13.50 4.42 7.87
C PRO A 58 -14.63 3.87 8.75
N SER A 59 -15.05 4.65 9.76
CA SER A 59 -16.14 4.26 10.65
C SER A 59 -17.45 4.07 9.87
N LYS A 60 -18.41 3.41 10.51
CA LYS A 60 -19.73 3.23 9.89
C LYS A 60 -20.37 4.57 9.53
N GLU A 61 -20.29 5.57 10.41
CA GLU A 61 -20.81 6.92 10.17
C GLU A 61 -20.13 7.59 8.97
N GLN A 62 -18.83 7.38 8.80
CA GLN A 62 -18.05 7.90 7.67
C GLN A 62 -18.45 7.19 6.36
N LEU A 63 -18.66 5.87 6.39
CA LEU A 63 -19.10 5.09 5.23
C LEU A 63 -20.55 5.40 4.84
N ASP A 64 -21.42 5.67 5.82
CA ASP A 64 -22.82 6.06 5.59
C ASP A 64 -22.94 7.50 5.02
N ALA A 65 -21.99 8.38 5.36
CA ALA A 65 -21.98 9.78 4.88
C ALA A 65 -21.69 9.90 3.37
N VAL A 66 -20.81 9.07 2.83
CA VAL A 66 -20.43 9.06 1.41
C VAL A 66 -20.10 7.64 0.98
N LYS A 67 -20.55 7.25 -0.22
CA LYS A 67 -20.22 5.95 -0.78
C LYS A 67 -18.70 5.83 -0.99
N HIS A 68 -18.12 4.74 -0.49
CA HIS A 68 -16.71 4.41 -0.69
C HIS A 68 -16.58 3.17 -1.60
N TYR A 69 -15.63 3.23 -2.53
CA TYR A 69 -15.23 2.10 -3.36
C TYR A 69 -13.86 1.59 -2.92
N PHE A 70 -13.56 0.31 -3.15
CA PHE A 70 -12.34 -0.38 -2.74
C PHE A 70 -12.11 -0.41 -1.22
N ILE A 71 -13.18 -0.37 -0.45
CA ILE A 71 -13.21 -0.73 0.96
C ILE A 71 -13.89 -2.09 1.08
N HIS A 72 -13.25 -3.07 1.72
CA HIS A 72 -13.79 -4.42 1.92
C HIS A 72 -14.31 -5.10 0.64
N SER A 73 -13.72 -4.81 -0.51
CA SER A 73 -14.18 -5.32 -1.81
C SER A 73 -13.58 -6.69 -2.15
N HIS A 74 -12.45 -7.06 -1.54
CA HIS A 74 -11.70 -8.29 -1.81
C HIS A 74 -11.46 -9.09 -0.53
N THR A 75 -11.04 -10.36 -0.67
CA THR A 75 -10.61 -11.20 0.45
C THR A 75 -9.10 -11.32 0.51
N VAL A 76 -8.53 -11.57 1.69
CA VAL A 76 -7.08 -11.74 1.89
C VAL A 76 -6.48 -12.90 1.09
N THR A 77 -7.30 -13.86 0.66
CA THR A 77 -6.88 -15.00 -0.14
C THR A 77 -6.73 -14.67 -1.63
N GLU A 78 -7.24 -13.52 -2.08
CA GLU A 78 -7.08 -13.08 -3.46
C GLU A 78 -5.71 -12.42 -3.66
N LEU A 79 -5.04 -12.79 -4.75
CA LEU A 79 -3.85 -12.07 -5.18
C LEU A 79 -4.28 -10.74 -5.81
N TYR A 80 -4.16 -9.66 -5.07
CA TYR A 80 -4.52 -8.33 -5.53
C TYR A 80 -3.26 -7.46 -5.74
N THR A 81 -3.04 -7.05 -6.97
CA THR A 81 -1.83 -6.32 -7.41
C THR A 81 -2.16 -4.87 -7.78
N ALA A 82 -1.13 -4.03 -7.87
CA ALA A 82 -1.31 -2.65 -8.34
C ALA A 82 -1.80 -2.58 -9.80
N GLY A 83 -1.44 -3.56 -10.64
CA GLY A 83 -1.97 -3.65 -12.00
C GLY A 83 -3.45 -3.98 -12.04
N LYS A 84 -3.91 -4.90 -11.18
CA LYS A 84 -5.34 -5.19 -11.03
C LYS A 84 -6.10 -3.96 -10.53
N TYR A 85 -5.52 -3.26 -9.51
CA TYR A 85 -6.09 -2.00 -9.02
C TYR A 85 -6.19 -0.94 -10.13
N GLU A 86 -5.14 -0.76 -10.96
CA GLU A 86 -5.16 0.20 -12.08
C GLU A 86 -6.34 -0.07 -13.00
N LEU A 87 -6.52 -1.32 -13.45
CA LEU A 87 -7.58 -1.70 -14.38
C LEU A 87 -8.97 -1.46 -13.78
N GLU A 88 -9.24 -2.00 -12.60
CA GLU A 88 -10.53 -1.87 -11.94
C GLU A 88 -10.86 -0.42 -11.54
N ALA A 89 -9.86 0.35 -11.09
CA ALA A 89 -10.07 1.75 -10.73
C ALA A 89 -10.32 2.63 -11.96
N LEU A 90 -9.66 2.38 -13.10
CA LEU A 90 -9.93 3.09 -14.35
C LEU A 90 -11.30 2.77 -14.91
N GLU A 91 -11.73 1.50 -14.87
CA GLU A 91 -13.08 1.09 -15.26
C GLU A 91 -14.13 1.83 -14.41
N LEU A 92 -13.98 1.78 -13.08
CA LEU A 92 -14.88 2.49 -12.16
C LEU A 92 -14.92 4.01 -12.40
N ILE A 93 -13.76 4.65 -12.59
CA ILE A 93 -13.67 6.10 -12.86
C ILE A 93 -14.41 6.44 -14.16
N ASN A 94 -14.23 5.65 -15.22
CA ASN A 94 -14.92 5.88 -16.48
C ASN A 94 -16.43 5.71 -16.35
N ASP A 95 -16.89 4.69 -15.62
CA ASP A 95 -18.29 4.47 -15.33
C ASP A 95 -18.92 5.63 -14.55
N LEU A 96 -18.24 6.12 -13.52
CA LEU A 96 -18.70 7.25 -12.72
C LEU A 96 -18.77 8.55 -13.56
N PHE A 97 -17.78 8.82 -14.41
CA PHE A 97 -17.86 9.92 -15.36
C PHE A 97 -19.00 9.72 -16.37
N GLY A 98 -19.24 8.50 -16.80
CA GLY A 98 -20.38 8.13 -17.65
C GLY A 98 -21.75 8.33 -16.98
N GLN A 99 -21.82 8.25 -15.66
CA GLN A 99 -23.00 8.52 -14.85
C GLN A 99 -23.24 10.02 -14.59
N GLY A 100 -22.38 10.91 -15.12
CA GLY A 100 -22.53 12.35 -15.05
C GLY A 100 -21.74 13.04 -13.92
N HIS A 101 -20.87 12.34 -13.20
CA HIS A 101 -19.94 13.01 -12.31
C HIS A 101 -18.95 13.85 -13.13
N GLU A 102 -18.70 15.09 -12.75
CA GLU A 102 -17.68 15.95 -13.37
C GLU A 102 -16.35 15.87 -12.61
N THR A 103 -16.42 15.72 -11.30
CA THR A 103 -15.27 15.61 -10.42
C THR A 103 -15.40 14.38 -9.54
N LEU A 104 -14.33 13.57 -9.49
CA LEU A 104 -14.24 12.40 -8.63
C LEU A 104 -13.15 12.60 -7.57
N VAL A 105 -13.33 11.97 -6.41
CA VAL A 105 -12.40 12.04 -5.29
C VAL A 105 -11.80 10.67 -5.02
N MET A 106 -10.47 10.61 -5.00
CA MET A 106 -9.70 9.43 -4.59
C MET A 106 -8.89 9.77 -3.34
N ALA A 107 -8.78 8.83 -2.40
CA ALA A 107 -8.02 9.04 -1.19
C ALA A 107 -7.26 7.79 -0.75
N GLY A 108 -6.02 7.94 -0.27
CA GLY A 108 -5.27 6.83 0.30
C GLY A 108 -3.80 7.11 0.54
N GLY A 109 -3.08 6.06 0.92
CA GLY A 109 -1.66 6.15 1.28
C GLY A 109 -0.76 5.23 0.48
N SER A 110 -1.28 4.45 -0.47
CA SER A 110 -0.50 3.48 -1.24
C SER A 110 0.04 4.10 -2.51
N GLY A 111 1.27 4.66 -2.43
CA GLY A 111 1.91 5.36 -3.53
C GLY A 111 1.95 4.55 -4.82
N PHE A 112 2.22 3.26 -4.72
CA PHE A 112 2.29 2.40 -5.89
C PHE A 112 0.95 2.21 -6.60
N TYR A 113 -0.19 2.26 -5.86
CA TYR A 113 -1.52 2.24 -6.48
C TYR A 113 -1.81 3.55 -7.23
N VAL A 114 -1.43 4.67 -6.62
CA VAL A 114 -1.60 5.98 -7.26
C VAL A 114 -0.73 6.10 -8.50
N ASP A 115 0.54 5.69 -8.43
CA ASP A 115 1.42 5.72 -9.61
C ASP A 115 0.91 4.83 -10.74
N ALA A 116 0.42 3.63 -10.40
CA ALA A 116 -0.20 2.74 -11.38
C ALA A 116 -1.38 3.41 -12.08
N LEU A 117 -2.28 4.04 -11.30
CA LEU A 117 -3.43 4.74 -11.85
C LEU A 117 -3.02 5.97 -12.70
N VAL A 118 -2.09 6.78 -12.20
CA VAL A 118 -1.72 8.05 -12.84
C VAL A 118 -0.86 7.82 -14.09
N ASN A 119 0.19 7.04 -13.96
CA ASN A 119 1.23 6.88 -14.97
C ASN A 119 1.09 5.58 -15.79
N GLY A 120 0.35 4.60 -15.28
CA GLY A 120 0.38 3.22 -15.76
C GLY A 120 1.54 2.44 -15.14
N LEU A 121 1.54 1.14 -15.34
CA LEU A 121 2.63 0.25 -14.93
C LEU A 121 3.39 -0.27 -16.15
N ASP A 122 4.66 -0.59 -15.92
CA ASP A 122 5.46 -1.37 -16.86
C ASP A 122 4.83 -2.76 -17.04
N GLU A 123 4.85 -3.27 -18.26
CA GLU A 123 4.31 -4.58 -18.61
C GLU A 123 5.33 -5.67 -18.29
N PHE A 124 5.29 -6.16 -17.07
CA PHE A 124 6.08 -7.32 -16.66
C PHE A 124 5.32 -8.62 -16.91
N PRO A 125 6.04 -9.71 -17.19
CA PRO A 125 5.41 -11.04 -17.29
C PRO A 125 4.73 -11.41 -15.98
N GLU A 126 3.70 -12.24 -16.05
CA GLU A 126 3.05 -12.80 -14.87
C GLU A 126 4.06 -13.53 -13.98
N ALA A 127 3.77 -13.57 -12.69
CA ALA A 127 4.67 -14.18 -11.73
C ALA A 127 4.63 -15.71 -11.84
N ASP A 128 5.79 -16.33 -11.93
CA ASP A 128 5.93 -17.77 -11.71
C ASP A 128 5.95 -18.06 -10.21
N GLN A 129 4.87 -18.61 -9.69
CA GLN A 129 4.71 -18.86 -8.26
C GLN A 129 5.73 -19.88 -7.73
N GLN A 130 6.11 -20.88 -8.54
CA GLN A 130 7.08 -21.88 -8.15
C GLN A 130 8.48 -21.27 -8.06
N LEU A 131 8.91 -20.59 -9.09
CA LEU A 131 10.22 -19.92 -9.12
C LEU A 131 10.31 -18.83 -8.02
N ARG A 132 9.22 -18.06 -7.82
CA ARG A 132 9.18 -17.06 -6.75
C ARG A 132 9.35 -17.69 -5.37
N LYS A 133 8.70 -18.83 -5.14
CA LYS A 133 8.85 -19.58 -3.89
C LYS A 133 10.31 -20.05 -3.71
N GLU A 134 10.91 -20.65 -4.73
CA GLU A 134 12.30 -21.09 -4.70
C GLU A 134 13.29 -19.95 -4.39
N LEU A 135 13.13 -18.81 -5.06
CA LEU A 135 13.96 -17.62 -4.81
C LEU A 135 13.73 -17.02 -3.42
N THR A 136 12.50 -17.09 -2.91
CA THR A 136 12.17 -16.62 -1.56
C THR A 136 12.75 -17.56 -0.49
N ASP A 137 12.72 -18.87 -0.72
CA ASP A 137 13.34 -19.86 0.17
C ASP A 137 14.86 -19.67 0.19
N ARG A 138 15.50 -19.49 -0.97
CA ARG A 138 16.92 -19.13 -1.06
C ARG A 138 17.24 -17.83 -0.30
N LEU A 139 16.41 -16.79 -0.45
CA LEU A 139 16.58 -15.54 0.29
C LEU A 139 16.59 -15.76 1.80
N ARG A 140 15.75 -16.67 2.29
CA ARG A 140 15.67 -17.01 3.73
C ARG A 140 16.87 -17.82 4.20
N GLU A 141 17.33 -18.78 3.41
CA GLU A 141 18.38 -19.73 3.77
C GLU A 141 19.80 -19.16 3.57
N GLU A 142 20.04 -18.52 2.45
CA GLU A 142 21.36 -18.02 2.02
C GLU A 142 21.57 -16.52 2.32
N GLY A 143 20.50 -15.82 2.67
CA GLY A 143 20.52 -14.36 2.75
C GLY A 143 20.45 -13.68 1.37
N VAL A 144 20.51 -12.35 1.37
CA VAL A 144 20.30 -11.55 0.15
C VAL A 144 21.54 -11.46 -0.73
N ASP A 145 22.73 -11.78 -0.21
CA ASP A 145 23.99 -11.49 -0.93
C ASP A 145 24.23 -12.42 -2.12
N SER A 146 23.86 -13.70 -2.02
CA SER A 146 23.95 -14.63 -3.17
C SER A 146 23.04 -14.18 -4.32
N LEU A 147 21.80 -13.78 -3.99
CA LEU A 147 20.85 -13.28 -4.97
C LEU A 147 21.29 -11.94 -5.60
N ARG A 148 21.92 -11.05 -4.82
CA ARG A 148 22.47 -9.79 -5.34
C ARG A 148 23.56 -10.05 -6.38
N GLN A 149 24.46 -11.00 -6.11
CA GLN A 149 25.52 -11.35 -7.05
C GLN A 149 24.97 -11.94 -8.35
N GLU A 150 23.94 -12.77 -8.25
CA GLU A 150 23.26 -13.33 -9.40
C GLU A 150 22.55 -12.24 -10.22
N LEU A 151 21.83 -11.29 -9.56
CA LEU A 151 21.22 -10.16 -10.23
C LEU A 151 22.26 -9.27 -10.92
N ARG A 152 23.40 -9.01 -10.27
CA ARG A 152 24.50 -8.23 -10.87
C ARG A 152 25.00 -8.84 -12.18
N ARG A 153 24.98 -10.17 -12.28
CA ARG A 153 25.41 -10.88 -13.49
C ARG A 153 24.35 -10.86 -14.60
N LEU A 154 23.07 -11.04 -14.23
CA LEU A 154 21.96 -11.13 -15.17
C LEU A 154 21.45 -9.76 -15.63
N ASP A 155 21.48 -8.76 -14.75
CA ASP A 155 20.99 -7.40 -14.99
C ASP A 155 21.79 -6.37 -14.16
N PRO A 156 22.99 -5.95 -14.64
CA PRO A 156 23.80 -4.94 -13.96
C PRO A 156 23.09 -3.60 -13.76
N GLU A 157 22.21 -3.21 -14.69
CA GLU A 157 21.46 -1.97 -14.62
C GLU A 157 20.44 -1.99 -13.48
N SER A 158 19.66 -3.06 -13.35
CA SER A 158 18.78 -3.23 -12.21
C SER A 158 19.54 -3.32 -10.89
N TYR A 159 20.67 -4.03 -10.86
CA TYR A 159 21.53 -4.06 -9.68
C TYR A 159 21.95 -2.66 -9.20
N ALA A 160 22.24 -1.75 -10.11
CA ALA A 160 22.65 -0.38 -9.81
C ALA A 160 21.47 0.54 -9.43
N THR A 161 20.26 0.25 -9.88
CA THR A 161 19.13 1.19 -9.79
C THR A 161 18.05 0.80 -8.78
N ILE A 162 17.87 -0.50 -8.48
CA ILE A 162 16.88 -0.92 -7.48
C ILE A 162 17.46 -0.86 -6.07
N ASP A 163 16.58 -0.83 -5.07
CA ASP A 163 16.98 -1.00 -3.68
C ASP A 163 17.39 -2.47 -3.43
N ILE A 164 18.67 -2.76 -3.61
CA ILE A 164 19.22 -4.11 -3.42
C ILE A 164 19.25 -4.57 -1.95
N ALA A 165 19.03 -3.66 -0.98
CA ALA A 165 18.84 -4.06 0.41
C ALA A 165 17.47 -4.72 0.63
N ASN A 166 16.52 -4.48 -0.26
CA ASN A 166 15.21 -5.11 -0.24
C ASN A 166 15.24 -6.45 -0.97
N GLY A 167 15.36 -7.55 -0.22
CA GLY A 167 15.42 -8.91 -0.77
C GLY A 167 14.24 -9.27 -1.68
N GLN A 168 13.03 -8.78 -1.39
CA GLN A 168 11.86 -9.03 -2.23
C GLN A 168 11.96 -8.35 -3.60
N ARG A 169 12.59 -7.17 -3.68
CA ARG A 169 12.86 -6.51 -4.96
C ARG A 169 13.92 -7.27 -5.76
N VAL A 170 14.93 -7.80 -5.09
CA VAL A 170 15.95 -8.64 -5.73
C VAL A 170 15.33 -9.94 -6.25
N VAL A 171 14.50 -10.61 -5.44
CA VAL A 171 13.74 -11.81 -5.86
C VAL A 171 12.89 -11.51 -7.09
N ARG A 172 12.13 -10.41 -7.12
CA ARG A 172 11.29 -10.07 -8.27
C ARG A 172 12.11 -9.78 -9.53
N ALA A 173 13.21 -9.09 -9.41
CA ALA A 173 14.09 -8.82 -10.56
C ALA A 173 14.68 -10.12 -11.12
N LEU A 174 15.16 -11.01 -10.24
CA LEU A 174 15.70 -12.32 -10.64
C LEU A 174 14.62 -13.21 -11.27
N GLU A 175 13.43 -13.28 -10.69
CA GLU A 175 12.31 -14.01 -11.25
C GLU A 175 12.06 -13.64 -12.71
N VAL A 176 11.97 -12.34 -13.01
CA VAL A 176 11.76 -11.87 -14.38
C VAL A 176 12.95 -12.22 -15.28
N CYS A 177 14.18 -12.03 -14.82
CA CYS A 177 15.38 -12.36 -15.61
C CYS A 177 15.43 -13.85 -15.95
N ILE A 178 15.16 -14.73 -14.98
CA ILE A 178 15.23 -16.19 -15.16
C ILE A 178 14.09 -16.70 -16.05
N MET A 179 12.85 -16.25 -15.82
CA MET A 179 11.69 -16.65 -16.60
C MET A 179 11.81 -16.28 -18.07
N THR A 180 12.31 -15.08 -18.33
CA THR A 180 12.27 -14.49 -19.69
C THR A 180 13.57 -14.62 -20.45
N GLY A 181 14.67 -14.91 -19.78
CA GLY A 181 16.02 -14.83 -20.34
C GLY A 181 16.46 -13.40 -20.69
N ARG A 182 15.70 -12.36 -20.26
CA ARG A 182 15.95 -10.95 -20.54
C ARG A 182 16.18 -10.17 -19.24
N PRO A 183 17.00 -9.10 -19.25
CA PRO A 183 17.15 -8.24 -18.09
C PRO A 183 15.82 -7.65 -17.60
N PHE A 184 15.60 -7.57 -16.29
CA PHE A 184 14.43 -6.90 -15.68
C PHE A 184 14.36 -5.42 -16.11
N SER A 185 15.51 -4.74 -16.25
CA SER A 185 15.61 -3.36 -16.74
C SER A 185 14.98 -3.18 -18.12
N SER A 186 15.07 -4.19 -18.99
CA SER A 186 14.49 -4.12 -20.35
C SER A 186 12.97 -4.01 -20.39
N PHE A 187 12.28 -4.31 -19.28
CA PHE A 187 10.83 -4.15 -19.12
C PHE A 187 10.44 -2.82 -18.51
N LYS A 188 11.39 -2.03 -18.01
CA LYS A 188 11.15 -0.70 -17.44
C LYS A 188 11.00 0.31 -18.58
N THR A 189 9.80 0.50 -19.05
CA THR A 189 9.48 1.45 -20.12
C THR A 189 9.11 2.82 -19.58
N SER A 190 8.92 2.93 -18.25
CA SER A 190 8.46 4.15 -17.56
C SER A 190 7.22 4.73 -18.25
N PRO A 191 6.13 3.97 -18.36
CA PRO A 191 4.96 4.41 -19.07
C PRO A 191 4.45 5.73 -18.47
N ASN A 192 4.17 6.69 -19.33
CA ASN A 192 3.48 7.93 -18.96
C ASN A 192 2.19 7.96 -19.79
N ARG A 193 1.24 7.10 -19.40
CA ARG A 193 -0.04 6.95 -20.09
C ARG A 193 -0.91 8.17 -19.78
N LYS A 194 -1.19 8.98 -20.79
CA LYS A 194 -2.16 10.08 -20.64
C LYS A 194 -3.53 9.53 -20.29
N ARG A 195 -4.16 10.12 -19.27
CA ARG A 195 -5.55 9.84 -18.91
C ARG A 195 -6.48 10.84 -19.61
N ASP A 196 -7.72 10.42 -19.83
CA ASP A 196 -8.74 11.25 -20.51
C ASP A 196 -9.42 12.24 -19.55
N PHE A 197 -8.83 12.45 -18.38
CA PHE A 197 -9.30 13.36 -17.34
C PHE A 197 -8.15 14.12 -16.70
N GLU A 198 -8.46 15.30 -16.17
CA GLU A 198 -7.51 16.08 -15.38
C GLU A 198 -7.24 15.41 -14.03
N ILE A 199 -5.99 15.44 -13.58
CA ILE A 199 -5.59 14.93 -12.27
C ILE A 199 -5.06 16.09 -11.42
N GLU A 200 -5.67 16.28 -10.25
CA GLU A 200 -5.19 17.20 -9.22
C GLU A 200 -4.76 16.40 -7.98
N LYS A 201 -3.52 16.61 -7.53
CA LYS A 201 -2.98 15.92 -6.35
C LYS A 201 -2.90 16.89 -5.18
N ILE A 202 -3.56 16.54 -4.06
CA ILE A 202 -3.54 17.28 -2.81
C ILE A 202 -2.84 16.43 -1.76
N GLY A 203 -1.68 16.87 -1.29
CA GLY A 203 -0.92 16.22 -0.23
C GLY A 203 -1.26 16.83 1.13
N LEU A 204 -1.72 16.00 2.06
CA LEU A 204 -1.97 16.45 3.42
C LEU A 204 -0.75 16.20 4.30
N THR A 205 -0.41 17.18 5.13
CA THR A 205 0.68 17.08 6.11
C THR A 205 0.26 17.65 7.46
N ARG A 206 1.05 17.36 8.48
CA ARG A 206 0.96 17.91 9.84
C ARG A 206 2.36 18.05 10.42
N PRO A 207 2.56 18.92 11.43
CA PRO A 207 3.78 18.94 12.20
C PRO A 207 4.10 17.53 12.71
N ARG A 208 5.38 17.16 12.63
CA ARG A 208 5.84 15.78 12.91
C ARG A 208 5.40 15.27 14.29
N GLU A 209 5.45 16.11 15.30
CA GLU A 209 5.08 15.74 16.67
C GLU A 209 3.59 15.43 16.78
N VAL A 210 2.75 16.26 16.15
CA VAL A 210 1.30 16.07 16.10
C VAL A 210 0.97 14.77 15.38
N LEU A 211 1.60 14.51 14.23
CA LEU A 211 1.39 13.28 13.47
C LEU A 211 1.78 12.04 14.27
N TYR A 212 2.91 12.07 14.97
CA TYR A 212 3.39 10.95 15.76
C TYR A 212 2.53 10.68 16.99
N ASP A 213 2.03 11.72 17.65
CA ASP A 213 1.07 11.57 18.75
C ASP A 213 -0.25 10.96 18.26
N ARG A 214 -0.77 11.42 17.12
CA ARG A 214 -1.96 10.83 16.49
C ARG A 214 -1.77 9.36 16.15
N ILE A 215 -0.61 8.99 15.60
CA ILE A 215 -0.26 7.60 15.30
C ILE A 215 -0.27 6.76 16.59
N ASN A 216 0.39 7.24 17.65
CA ASN A 216 0.50 6.50 18.89
C ASN A 216 -0.87 6.27 19.55
N ARG A 217 -1.70 7.32 19.63
CA ARG A 217 -3.08 7.21 20.17
C ARG A 217 -3.95 6.26 19.34
N ARG A 218 -3.83 6.32 18.02
CA ARG A 218 -4.59 5.44 17.12
C ARG A 218 -4.22 3.97 17.31
N VAL A 219 -2.94 3.65 17.55
CA VAL A 219 -2.53 2.27 17.82
C VAL A 219 -3.15 1.78 19.13
N LEU A 220 -3.16 2.59 20.19
CA LEU A 220 -3.84 2.23 21.44
C LEU A 220 -5.33 2.00 21.23
N GLN A 221 -5.99 2.87 20.49
CA GLN A 221 -7.41 2.70 20.14
C GLN A 221 -7.66 1.41 19.36
N MET A 222 -6.79 1.04 18.40
CA MET A 222 -6.90 -0.24 17.68
C MET A 222 -6.83 -1.45 18.61
N ILE A 223 -6.00 -1.40 19.65
CA ILE A 223 -5.93 -2.47 20.66
C ILE A 223 -7.23 -2.53 21.44
N ASP A 224 -7.74 -1.39 21.89
CA ASP A 224 -9.02 -1.30 22.63
C ASP A 224 -10.20 -1.76 21.77
N ASP A 225 -10.17 -1.49 20.45
CA ASP A 225 -11.19 -1.88 19.49
C ASP A 225 -11.14 -3.39 19.13
N GLY A 226 -10.12 -4.15 19.60
CA GLY A 226 -10.01 -5.60 19.41
C GLY A 226 -9.05 -6.03 18.29
N LEU A 227 -8.00 -5.26 18.00
CA LEU A 227 -7.00 -5.62 16.99
C LEU A 227 -6.37 -7.01 17.24
N VAL A 228 -6.17 -7.38 18.52
CA VAL A 228 -5.60 -8.69 18.88
C VAL A 228 -6.48 -9.83 18.40
N GLU A 229 -7.79 -9.71 18.60
CA GLU A 229 -8.79 -10.70 18.20
C GLU A 229 -8.93 -10.76 16.66
N GLU A 230 -8.89 -9.60 15.99
CA GLU A 230 -8.86 -9.54 14.53
C GLU A 230 -7.64 -10.33 13.99
N VAL A 231 -6.43 -10.06 14.49
CA VAL A 231 -5.22 -10.76 14.07
C VAL A 231 -5.29 -12.25 14.40
N ARG A 232 -5.84 -12.63 15.55
CA ARG A 232 -6.00 -14.03 15.96
C ARG A 232 -6.90 -14.80 14.99
N SER A 233 -7.98 -14.19 14.54
CA SER A 233 -8.91 -14.79 13.56
C SER A 233 -8.26 -15.05 12.20
N LEU A 234 -7.18 -14.35 11.90
CA LEU A 234 -6.46 -14.39 10.62
C LEU A 234 -5.17 -15.25 10.66
N THR A 235 -4.92 -15.97 11.75
CA THR A 235 -3.69 -16.75 11.94
C THR A 235 -3.43 -17.74 10.79
N GLN A 236 -4.47 -18.37 10.27
CA GLN A 236 -4.37 -19.30 9.13
C GLN A 236 -3.89 -18.64 7.82
N TYR A 237 -4.00 -17.31 7.71
CA TYR A 237 -3.62 -16.52 6.54
C TYR A 237 -2.32 -15.73 6.74
N ARG A 238 -1.64 -15.88 7.87
CA ARG A 238 -0.49 -15.06 8.28
C ARG A 238 0.64 -14.95 7.24
N ASP A 239 0.82 -15.99 6.41
CA ASP A 239 1.86 -16.02 5.38
C ASP A 239 1.48 -15.28 4.09
N LEU A 240 0.22 -14.91 3.93
CA LEU A 240 -0.25 -14.15 2.78
C LEU A 240 0.31 -12.71 2.81
N SER A 241 0.56 -12.17 1.64
CA SER A 241 1.14 -10.81 1.50
C SER A 241 0.25 -9.71 2.11
N ALA A 242 -1.05 -9.93 2.17
CA ALA A 242 -2.00 -9.02 2.81
C ALA A 242 -1.67 -8.80 4.29
N LEU A 243 -1.31 -9.88 5.01
CA LEU A 243 -1.05 -9.89 6.45
C LEU A 243 0.39 -9.47 6.82
N LYS A 244 1.30 -9.40 5.84
CA LYS A 244 2.69 -8.93 6.06
C LYS A 244 2.76 -7.41 6.16
N THR A 245 1.99 -6.84 7.07
CA THR A 245 1.85 -5.39 7.28
C THR A 245 1.97 -5.02 8.76
N VAL A 246 2.23 -3.75 9.03
CA VAL A 246 2.33 -3.20 10.40
C VAL A 246 1.00 -3.40 11.13
N GLY A 247 1.08 -3.75 12.38
CA GLY A 247 -0.06 -4.07 13.24
C GLY A 247 -0.31 -5.57 13.33
N TYR A 248 -0.24 -6.29 12.21
CA TYR A 248 -0.47 -7.73 12.16
C TYR A 248 0.81 -8.52 12.47
N LYS A 249 1.91 -8.16 11.85
CA LYS A 249 3.19 -8.85 12.04
C LYS A 249 3.63 -8.88 13.50
N GLU A 250 3.60 -7.75 14.15
CA GLU A 250 4.06 -7.60 15.53
C GLU A 250 3.20 -8.42 16.51
N ILE A 251 1.90 -8.56 16.23
CA ILE A 251 1.01 -9.40 17.04
C ILE A 251 1.22 -10.88 16.73
N PHE A 252 1.45 -11.28 15.46
CA PHE A 252 1.82 -12.65 15.13
C PHE A 252 3.13 -13.06 15.80
N ASP A 253 4.13 -12.17 15.88
CA ASP A 253 5.39 -12.45 16.56
C ASP A 253 5.19 -12.65 18.06
N TRP A 254 4.31 -11.86 18.67
CA TRP A 254 3.92 -12.06 20.06
C TRP A 254 3.23 -13.41 20.27
N PHE A 255 2.31 -13.82 19.36
CA PHE A 255 1.71 -15.15 19.43
C PHE A 255 2.73 -16.28 19.30
N ASP A 256 3.73 -16.13 18.43
CA ASP A 256 4.80 -17.12 18.28
C ASP A 256 5.61 -17.29 19.56
N TYR A 257 5.93 -16.17 20.22
CA TYR A 257 6.61 -16.22 21.52
C TYR A 257 5.74 -16.90 22.58
N GLN A 258 4.46 -16.54 22.69
CA GLN A 258 3.53 -17.17 23.64
C GLN A 258 3.37 -18.68 23.42
N ASN A 259 3.45 -19.12 22.18
CA ASN A 259 3.32 -20.55 21.82
C ASN A 259 4.66 -21.31 21.87
N GLY A 260 5.73 -20.67 22.31
CA GLY A 260 7.06 -21.28 22.41
C GLY A 260 7.72 -21.58 21.05
N LEU A 261 7.22 -21.01 19.97
CA LEU A 261 7.78 -21.14 18.63
C LEU A 261 9.04 -20.27 18.45
N VAL A 262 9.18 -19.26 19.28
CA VAL A 262 10.34 -18.36 19.35
C VAL A 262 10.75 -18.23 20.81
N THR A 263 12.04 -18.34 21.11
CA THR A 263 12.62 -18.17 22.44
C THR A 263 13.60 -17.00 22.46
N ASP A 264 14.01 -16.56 23.64
CA ASP A 264 15.01 -15.48 23.81
C ASP A 264 16.35 -15.81 23.14
N GLU A 265 16.68 -17.09 22.98
CA GLU A 265 17.94 -17.60 22.39
C GLU A 265 17.81 -17.92 20.90
N GLY A 266 16.60 -18.21 20.41
CA GLY A 266 16.30 -18.69 19.05
C GLY A 266 15.47 -17.70 18.23
N TRP A 267 15.94 -16.48 18.11
CA TRP A 267 15.17 -15.42 17.52
C TRP A 267 15.19 -15.41 15.98
N GLY A 268 13.98 -15.50 15.38
CA GLY A 268 13.79 -15.28 13.94
C GLY A 268 13.23 -13.87 13.71
N PRO A 269 13.87 -13.03 12.90
CA PRO A 269 13.65 -11.59 12.89
C PRO A 269 12.43 -11.16 12.11
N THR A 270 11.50 -10.45 12.73
CA THR A 270 10.65 -9.48 12.05
C THR A 270 11.37 -8.19 11.74
N SER A 271 12.35 -7.83 12.55
CA SER A 271 13.29 -6.75 12.26
C SER A 271 14.63 -7.04 12.94
N PRO A 272 15.73 -7.09 12.21
CA PRO A 272 17.04 -7.27 12.81
C PRO A 272 17.30 -6.23 13.91
N GLY A 273 17.62 -6.69 15.12
CA GLY A 273 17.98 -5.82 16.25
C GLY A 273 16.85 -5.50 17.25
N ASP A 274 15.62 -5.97 17.05
CA ASP A 274 14.51 -5.65 17.95
C ASP A 274 14.35 -6.58 19.14
N GLY A 275 14.91 -7.79 19.09
CA GLY A 275 14.64 -8.84 20.07
C GLY A 275 13.22 -9.42 19.96
N PRO A 276 12.90 -10.48 20.72
CA PRO A 276 11.61 -11.15 20.67
C PRO A 276 10.47 -10.24 21.16
N VAL A 277 9.28 -10.47 20.66
CA VAL A 277 8.05 -9.78 21.08
C VAL A 277 7.42 -10.58 22.23
N THR A 278 7.93 -10.35 23.43
CA THR A 278 7.59 -11.15 24.61
C THR A 278 6.25 -10.79 25.25
N THR A 279 5.79 -9.55 25.07
CA THR A 279 4.56 -9.02 25.67
C THR A 279 3.73 -8.25 24.65
N LEU A 280 2.42 -8.09 24.94
CA LEU A 280 1.54 -7.23 24.14
C LEU A 280 2.03 -5.77 24.16
N ASP A 281 2.48 -5.25 25.29
CA ASP A 281 3.01 -3.89 25.37
C ASP A 281 4.20 -3.70 24.43
N ARG A 282 5.07 -4.71 24.33
CA ARG A 282 6.17 -4.69 23.38
C ARG A 282 5.69 -4.70 21.92
N ALA A 283 4.68 -5.50 21.61
CA ALA A 283 4.04 -5.47 20.29
C ALA A 283 3.49 -4.07 19.97
N VAL A 284 2.78 -3.45 20.91
CA VAL A 284 2.22 -2.09 20.77
C VAL A 284 3.31 -1.06 20.50
N GLU A 285 4.40 -1.06 21.28
CA GLU A 285 5.55 -0.16 21.05
C GLU A 285 6.11 -0.31 19.62
N LEU A 286 6.27 -1.55 19.17
CA LEU A 286 6.77 -1.85 17.82
C LEU A 286 5.80 -1.39 16.75
N ILE A 287 4.50 -1.61 16.92
CA ILE A 287 3.47 -1.13 15.99
C ILE A 287 3.51 0.40 15.88
N GLN A 288 3.57 1.10 17.01
CA GLN A 288 3.69 2.57 17.02
C GLN A 288 4.94 3.04 16.28
N ARG A 289 6.10 2.46 16.58
CA ARG A 289 7.37 2.79 15.92
C ARG A 289 7.32 2.50 14.42
N ASN A 290 6.86 1.31 14.04
CA ASN A 290 6.84 0.88 12.63
C ASN A 290 5.80 1.68 11.82
N THR A 291 4.70 2.11 12.44
CA THR A 291 3.73 3.02 11.85
C THR A 291 4.31 4.41 11.61
N ARG A 292 5.10 4.95 12.57
CA ARG A 292 5.85 6.21 12.35
C ARG A 292 6.86 6.09 11.22
N HIS A 293 7.57 4.95 11.12
CA HIS A 293 8.46 4.68 10.00
C HIS A 293 7.70 4.57 8.66
N TYR A 294 6.51 3.97 8.68
CA TYR A 294 5.65 3.89 7.50
C TYR A 294 5.21 5.29 7.05
N ALA A 295 4.74 6.13 7.98
CA ALA A 295 4.37 7.53 7.69
C ALA A 295 5.56 8.32 7.10
N LYS A 296 6.77 8.14 7.63
CA LYS A 296 7.99 8.76 7.08
C LYS A 296 8.27 8.28 5.65
N ARG A 297 8.11 6.98 5.38
CA ARG A 297 8.27 6.44 4.01
C ARG A 297 7.25 7.02 3.03
N GLN A 298 5.98 7.17 3.46
CA GLN A 298 4.94 7.79 2.64
C GLN A 298 5.31 9.25 2.29
N LEU A 299 5.72 10.05 3.26
CA LEU A 299 6.16 11.45 3.03
C LEU A 299 7.37 11.51 2.10
N SER A 300 8.35 10.62 2.29
CA SER A 300 9.54 10.58 1.42
C SER A 300 9.19 10.13 -0.01
N TYR A 301 8.19 9.29 -0.17
CA TYR A 301 7.70 8.83 -1.47
C TYR A 301 7.03 9.98 -2.22
N TRP A 302 6.06 10.63 -1.57
CA TRP A 302 5.30 11.73 -2.16
C TRP A 302 6.12 13.02 -2.35
N GLY A 303 7.14 13.25 -1.52
CA GLY A 303 8.01 14.43 -1.60
C GLY A 303 8.84 14.52 -2.90
N ARG A 304 8.84 13.45 -3.71
CA ARG A 304 9.50 13.43 -5.04
C ARG A 304 8.60 13.99 -6.14
N ASP A 305 7.30 14.00 -5.93
CA ASP A 305 6.30 14.46 -6.89
C ASP A 305 6.06 15.96 -6.69
N LYS A 306 6.48 16.76 -7.68
CA LYS A 306 6.38 18.23 -7.65
C LYS A 306 4.97 18.74 -7.98
N ASP A 307 4.11 17.87 -8.50
CA ASP A 307 2.74 18.23 -8.88
C ASP A 307 1.78 18.17 -7.69
N ILE A 308 2.24 17.70 -6.53
CA ILE A 308 1.44 17.64 -5.31
C ILE A 308 1.36 19.03 -4.66
N LYS A 309 0.13 19.52 -4.50
CA LYS A 309 -0.18 20.73 -3.73
C LYS A 309 -0.29 20.35 -2.26
N TRP A 310 0.70 20.73 -1.45
CA TRP A 310 0.72 20.39 -0.03
C TRP A 310 -0.14 21.32 0.80
N LEU A 311 -0.96 20.74 1.68
CA LEU A 311 -1.80 21.43 2.67
C LEU A 311 -1.44 20.91 4.08
N GLU A 312 -1.09 21.81 4.98
CA GLU A 312 -0.89 21.49 6.40
C GLU A 312 -2.22 21.65 7.15
N LEU A 313 -2.61 20.59 7.91
CA LEU A 313 -3.84 20.50 8.69
C LEU A 313 -3.62 20.85 10.17
#